data_1b40af3795ace506777eb65bce0c24a9
#
_entry.id   1b40af3795ace506777eb65bce0c24a9
#
_cell.length_a   1.000
_cell.length_b   1.000
_cell.length_c   1.000
_cell.angle_alpha   90.00
_cell.angle_beta   90.00
_cell.angle_gamma   90.00
#
_symmetry.space_group_name_H-M   'P 1'
#
loop_
_entity.id
_entity.type
_entity.pdbx_description
1 polymer ?
#
loop_
_entity_poly.entity_id
_entity_poly.type
_entity_poly.pdbx_seq_one_letter_code
_entity_poly.pdbx_strand_id
1 'polypeptide(L)'
;MRIEILCTGDEILTGKTINSNYSHIARRLEEVGLSAYWGTTVGDDRDSLLAAFRQAAARADAVIVNGGLGPTVDDLSQEIAARAAGVELVLDEAWLARMEEFYARRNRVMPPNNRKQAMLPAGAEFIDNPIGTACGFAVTIDNVRFFFTPGVPREMRRMLDEQIIPRLLALGGVTGVTRLKRFHSFGIGESRADQMLSDILAPGADIKLGFQAHYPQLETKLAVRGIDGADLERKLAPIEAEVRRRLGNFILAEDDQTLEGVILSMLRDRGLSLSIAEMFTSGTIATRIAPLPGAESVFRRSAVARDLAQLRAAVGLATGGDAGAVSPQAAAAVASMLRDSSGSSHALAVLVDLDEGADRMELGGTIAVGIADGGVAVARQARLFGGRDWIRLGATELALDCLRRHLLGLPVDEQIDFERR
;
A
#
# COMPACT_ATOMS: atom_id res chain seq x y z
N MET A 1 -9.44 10.56 22.26
CA MET A 1 -9.25 9.17 22.73
C MET A 1 -7.84 8.72 22.33
N ARG A 2 -7.05 8.27 23.29
CA ARG A 2 -5.68 7.78 23.11
C ARG A 2 -5.76 6.28 22.83
N ILE A 3 -5.43 5.85 21.64
CA ILE A 3 -5.46 4.44 21.24
C ILE A 3 -4.03 3.92 21.22
N GLU A 4 -3.78 2.79 21.87
CA GLU A 4 -2.51 2.06 21.73
C GLU A 4 -2.69 0.82 20.85
N ILE A 5 -1.74 0.58 19.97
CA ILE A 5 -1.64 -0.66 19.20
C ILE A 5 -0.52 -1.49 19.81
N LEU A 6 -0.85 -2.69 20.30
CA LEU A 6 0.10 -3.63 20.88
C LEU A 6 0.17 -4.89 20.00
N CYS A 7 1.36 -5.19 19.50
CA CYS A 7 1.60 -6.38 18.68
C CYS A 7 2.44 -7.39 19.46
N THR A 8 2.03 -8.66 19.41
CA THR A 8 2.75 -9.77 20.06
C THR A 8 3.39 -10.67 19.03
N GLY A 9 4.54 -11.23 19.34
CA GLY A 9 5.26 -12.18 18.51
C GLY A 9 6.77 -11.96 18.55
N ASP A 10 7.51 -13.01 18.88
CA ASP A 10 8.98 -12.99 18.88
C ASP A 10 9.54 -12.72 17.48
N GLU A 11 8.88 -13.17 16.41
CA GLU A 11 9.28 -12.92 15.03
C GLU A 11 9.13 -11.45 14.63
N ILE A 12 8.16 -10.74 15.24
CA ILE A 12 7.99 -9.30 15.06
C ILE A 12 9.08 -8.55 15.84
N LEU A 13 9.27 -8.92 17.11
CA LEU A 13 10.23 -8.28 17.99
C LEU A 13 11.67 -8.42 17.48
N THR A 14 12.01 -9.58 16.92
CA THR A 14 13.34 -9.87 16.37
C THR A 14 13.52 -9.37 14.93
N GLY A 15 12.50 -8.78 14.31
CA GLY A 15 12.55 -8.27 12.95
C GLY A 15 12.57 -9.34 11.84
N LYS A 16 12.33 -10.61 12.17
CA LYS A 16 12.20 -11.68 11.18
C LYS A 16 10.96 -11.49 10.29
N THR A 17 9.91 -10.89 10.86
CA THR A 17 8.68 -10.54 10.15
C THR A 17 8.41 -9.05 10.27
N ILE A 18 8.19 -8.38 9.14
CA ILE A 18 7.79 -6.96 9.13
C ILE A 18 6.38 -6.84 9.70
N ASN A 19 6.20 -5.95 10.67
CA ASN A 19 4.90 -5.68 11.31
C ASN A 19 3.94 -4.92 10.38
N SER A 20 3.46 -5.59 9.35
CA SER A 20 2.48 -5.02 8.41
C SER A 20 1.10 -4.81 9.03
N ASN A 21 0.75 -5.57 10.07
CA ASN A 21 -0.52 -5.43 10.79
C ASN A 21 -0.58 -4.11 11.56
N TYR A 22 0.47 -3.75 12.28
CA TYR A 22 0.56 -2.44 12.94
C TYR A 22 0.31 -1.29 11.95
N SER A 23 1.03 -1.32 10.83
CA SER A 23 0.91 -0.28 9.80
C SER A 23 -0.50 -0.22 9.23
N HIS A 24 -1.15 -1.37 9.04
CA HIS A 24 -2.53 -1.42 8.55
C HIS A 24 -3.52 -0.86 9.58
N ILE A 25 -3.42 -1.28 10.85
CA ILE A 25 -4.31 -0.80 11.92
C ILE A 25 -4.17 0.72 12.07
N ALA A 26 -2.93 1.23 12.15
CA ALA A 26 -2.68 2.67 12.30
C ALA A 26 -3.29 3.48 11.16
N ARG A 27 -3.10 3.04 9.90
CA ARG A 27 -3.68 3.68 8.73
C ARG A 27 -5.21 3.65 8.75
N ARG A 28 -5.81 2.50 9.09
CA ARG A 28 -7.28 2.38 9.15
C ARG A 28 -7.88 3.27 10.23
N LEU A 29 -7.21 3.42 11.37
CA LEU A 29 -7.63 4.37 12.40
C LEU A 29 -7.61 5.82 11.87
N GLU A 30 -6.55 6.22 11.16
CA GLU A 30 -6.44 7.54 10.55
C GLU A 30 -7.57 7.82 9.54
N GLU A 31 -7.91 6.83 8.72
CA GLU A 31 -8.98 6.91 7.72
C GLU A 31 -10.36 7.18 8.33
N VAL A 32 -10.59 6.77 9.58
CA VAL A 32 -11.85 7.00 10.29
C VAL A 32 -11.76 8.14 11.31
N GLY A 33 -10.69 8.94 11.26
CA GLY A 33 -10.49 10.10 12.14
C GLY A 33 -10.04 9.77 13.55
N LEU A 34 -9.58 8.55 13.78
CA LEU A 34 -8.88 8.13 14.98
C LEU A 34 -7.37 8.15 14.71
N SER A 35 -6.56 8.03 15.75
CA SER A 35 -5.11 7.92 15.58
C SER A 35 -4.50 7.03 16.65
N ALA A 36 -3.49 6.25 16.27
CA ALA A 36 -2.65 5.57 17.24
C ALA A 36 -1.84 6.60 18.03
N TYR A 37 -1.96 6.57 19.34
CA TYR A 37 -1.21 7.42 20.25
C TYR A 37 0.10 6.77 20.68
N TRP A 38 0.10 5.43 20.81
CA TRP A 38 1.26 4.65 21.18
C TRP A 38 1.31 3.32 20.44
N GLY A 39 2.52 2.83 20.17
CA GLY A 39 2.76 1.52 19.57
C GLY A 39 3.72 0.71 20.42
N THR A 40 3.34 -0.52 20.76
CA THR A 40 4.18 -1.44 21.53
C THR A 40 4.34 -2.76 20.77
N THR A 41 5.56 -3.30 20.75
CA THR A 41 5.83 -4.67 20.32
C THR A 41 6.43 -5.43 21.47
N VAL A 42 5.91 -6.61 21.78
CA VAL A 42 6.35 -7.46 22.88
C VAL A 42 6.47 -8.91 22.42
N GLY A 43 7.46 -9.63 22.93
CA GLY A 43 7.64 -11.05 22.66
C GLY A 43 6.62 -11.94 23.40
N ASP A 44 6.69 -13.24 23.14
CA ASP A 44 5.76 -14.25 23.66
C ASP A 44 6.19 -14.76 25.05
N ASP A 45 6.41 -13.81 25.98
CA ASP A 45 6.75 -14.05 27.38
C ASP A 45 5.64 -13.56 28.30
N ARG A 46 5.25 -14.40 29.27
CA ARG A 46 4.11 -14.14 30.18
C ARG A 46 4.24 -12.86 31.00
N ASP A 47 5.42 -12.63 31.55
CA ASP A 47 5.63 -11.48 32.45
C ASP A 47 5.77 -10.18 31.65
N SER A 48 6.45 -10.26 30.49
CA SER A 48 6.56 -9.15 29.54
C SER A 48 5.21 -8.73 28.99
N LEU A 49 4.36 -9.68 28.56
CA LEU A 49 2.99 -9.41 28.10
C LEU A 49 2.12 -8.80 29.20
N LEU A 50 2.17 -9.34 30.40
CA LEU A 50 1.41 -8.80 31.53
C LEU A 50 1.84 -7.36 31.87
N ALA A 51 3.14 -7.11 31.87
CA ALA A 51 3.68 -5.78 32.10
C ALA A 51 3.24 -4.81 30.99
N ALA A 52 3.28 -5.24 29.71
CA ALA A 52 2.85 -4.44 28.57
C ALA A 52 1.35 -4.09 28.65
N PHE A 53 0.48 -5.04 29.01
CA PHE A 53 -0.96 -4.78 29.15
C PHE A 53 -1.24 -3.79 30.27
N ARG A 54 -0.58 -3.90 31.44
CA ARG A 54 -0.72 -2.96 32.54
C ARG A 54 -0.21 -1.55 32.18
N GLN A 55 0.93 -1.46 31.49
CA GLN A 55 1.45 -0.17 31.03
C GLN A 55 0.52 0.49 30.02
N ALA A 56 -0.05 -0.28 29.08
CA ALA A 56 -1.02 0.22 28.14
C ALA A 56 -2.30 0.71 28.85
N ALA A 57 -2.80 -0.04 29.83
CA ALA A 57 -3.95 0.37 30.64
C ALA A 57 -3.72 1.68 31.40
N ALA A 58 -2.47 1.95 31.84
CA ALA A 58 -2.15 3.18 32.57
C ALA A 58 -2.10 4.44 31.68
N ARG A 59 -1.98 4.32 30.35
CA ARG A 59 -1.74 5.47 29.46
C ARG A 59 -2.72 5.63 28.29
N ALA A 60 -3.42 4.56 27.91
CA ALA A 60 -4.37 4.58 26.81
C ALA A 60 -5.82 4.67 27.31
N ASP A 61 -6.72 5.07 26.43
CA ASP A 61 -8.17 5.03 26.67
C ASP A 61 -8.78 3.76 26.01
N ALA A 62 -8.11 3.21 25.00
CA ALA A 62 -8.41 1.93 24.37
C ALA A 62 -7.13 1.27 23.84
N VAL A 63 -7.08 -0.06 23.77
CA VAL A 63 -5.93 -0.83 23.26
C VAL A 63 -6.39 -1.83 22.22
N ILE A 64 -5.70 -1.90 21.09
CA ILE A 64 -5.86 -2.96 20.12
C ILE A 64 -4.66 -3.90 20.24
N VAL A 65 -4.89 -5.15 20.63
CA VAL A 65 -3.86 -6.20 20.70
C VAL A 65 -3.96 -7.07 19.47
N ASN A 66 -2.83 -7.23 18.77
CA ASN A 66 -2.76 -8.07 17.56
C ASN A 66 -1.74 -9.18 17.75
N GLY A 67 -2.19 -10.44 17.68
CA GLY A 67 -1.40 -11.65 17.82
C GLY A 67 -1.69 -12.45 19.09
N GLY A 68 -1.05 -13.62 19.20
CA GLY A 68 -1.12 -14.50 20.36
C GLY A 68 -2.46 -15.19 20.61
N LEU A 69 -3.34 -15.33 19.57
CA LEU A 69 -4.63 -16.03 19.64
C LEU A 69 -4.63 -17.40 18.95
N GLY A 70 -3.48 -17.88 18.54
CA GLY A 70 -3.34 -19.18 17.89
C GLY A 70 -3.43 -20.36 18.85
N PRO A 71 -3.24 -21.61 18.32
CA PRO A 71 -3.35 -22.84 19.10
C PRO A 71 -2.03 -23.28 19.72
N THR A 72 -0.94 -22.53 19.53
CA THR A 72 0.40 -22.95 19.94
C THR A 72 0.69 -22.57 21.42
N VAL A 73 1.77 -23.06 21.98
CA VAL A 73 2.10 -22.82 23.40
C VAL A 73 2.54 -21.40 23.69
N ASP A 74 3.04 -20.73 22.68
CA ASP A 74 3.48 -19.33 22.64
C ASP A 74 2.34 -18.32 22.38
N ASP A 75 1.15 -18.79 22.00
CA ASP A 75 -0.04 -17.92 21.91
C ASP A 75 -0.60 -17.64 23.32
N LEU A 76 -0.23 -16.53 23.93
CA LEU A 76 -0.48 -16.25 25.34
C LEU A 76 -1.53 -15.16 25.59
N SER A 77 -2.05 -14.51 24.55
CA SER A 77 -2.90 -13.32 24.71
C SER A 77 -4.17 -13.55 25.52
N GLN A 78 -4.86 -14.69 25.37
CA GLN A 78 -6.06 -15.00 26.15
C GLN A 78 -5.75 -15.19 27.66
N GLU A 79 -4.71 -15.98 27.94
CA GLU A 79 -4.27 -16.29 29.32
C GLU A 79 -3.86 -15.01 30.05
N ILE A 80 -3.03 -14.19 29.41
CA ILE A 80 -2.50 -12.98 30.03
C ILE A 80 -3.57 -11.89 30.14
N ALA A 81 -4.50 -11.79 29.17
CA ALA A 81 -5.64 -10.89 29.27
C ALA A 81 -6.54 -11.23 30.48
N ALA A 82 -6.84 -12.53 30.70
CA ALA A 82 -7.60 -12.98 31.86
C ALA A 82 -6.87 -12.63 33.16
N ARG A 83 -5.56 -12.91 33.24
CA ARG A 83 -4.72 -12.55 34.40
C ARG A 83 -4.68 -11.04 34.66
N ALA A 84 -4.54 -10.24 33.61
CA ALA A 84 -4.50 -8.78 33.73
C ALA A 84 -5.86 -8.18 34.17
N ALA A 85 -6.96 -8.76 33.69
CA ALA A 85 -8.31 -8.38 34.08
C ALA A 85 -8.75 -8.94 35.44
N GLY A 86 -7.97 -9.85 36.04
CA GLY A 86 -8.31 -10.48 37.34
C GLY A 86 -9.48 -11.47 37.24
N VAL A 87 -9.69 -12.10 36.08
CA VAL A 87 -10.77 -13.06 35.82
C VAL A 87 -10.23 -14.44 35.44
N GLU A 88 -11.06 -15.46 35.52
CA GLU A 88 -10.71 -16.80 35.07
C GLU A 88 -10.74 -16.93 33.55
N LEU A 89 -9.96 -17.87 33.02
CA LEU A 89 -10.02 -18.28 31.63
C LEU A 89 -11.04 -19.41 31.51
N VAL A 90 -12.10 -19.21 30.74
CA VAL A 90 -13.23 -20.12 30.62
C VAL A 90 -13.40 -20.58 29.17
N LEU A 91 -13.93 -21.80 28.98
CA LEU A 91 -14.23 -22.33 27.65
C LEU A 91 -15.53 -21.72 27.12
N ASP A 92 -15.47 -21.16 25.93
CA ASP A 92 -16.66 -20.76 25.16
C ASP A 92 -17.11 -21.96 24.28
N GLU A 93 -18.13 -22.66 24.77
CA GLU A 93 -18.67 -23.86 24.10
C GLU A 93 -19.30 -23.52 22.74
N ALA A 94 -19.87 -22.33 22.56
CA ALA A 94 -20.49 -21.92 21.30
C ALA A 94 -19.41 -21.69 20.23
N TRP A 95 -18.29 -21.07 20.62
CA TRP A 95 -17.17 -20.90 19.69
C TRP A 95 -16.47 -22.24 19.40
N LEU A 96 -16.31 -23.08 20.38
CA LEU A 96 -15.76 -24.44 20.19
C LEU A 96 -16.55 -25.21 19.15
N ALA A 97 -17.88 -25.26 19.29
CA ALA A 97 -18.76 -25.94 18.33
C ALA A 97 -18.62 -25.36 16.92
N ARG A 98 -18.50 -24.02 16.79
CA ARG A 98 -18.29 -23.35 15.50
C ARG A 98 -16.94 -23.70 14.88
N MET A 99 -15.89 -23.84 15.69
CA MET A 99 -14.59 -24.27 15.22
C MET A 99 -14.64 -25.71 14.71
N GLU A 100 -15.28 -26.63 15.44
CA GLU A 100 -15.47 -28.01 15.01
C GLU A 100 -16.23 -28.09 13.68
N GLU A 101 -17.30 -27.31 13.51
CA GLU A 101 -18.03 -27.19 12.25
C GLU A 101 -17.13 -26.61 11.11
N PHE A 102 -16.29 -25.62 11.39
CA PHE A 102 -15.36 -25.07 10.42
C PHE A 102 -14.38 -26.11 9.88
N TYR A 103 -13.89 -27.01 10.73
CA TYR A 103 -13.03 -28.12 10.32
C TYR A 103 -13.82 -29.21 9.57
N ALA A 104 -15.00 -29.56 10.07
CA ALA A 104 -15.88 -30.56 9.45
C ALA A 104 -16.28 -30.19 8.02
N ARG A 105 -16.63 -28.92 7.74
CA ARG A 105 -16.93 -28.41 6.40
C ARG A 105 -15.75 -28.57 5.41
N ARG A 106 -14.52 -28.75 5.91
CA ARG A 106 -13.31 -28.99 5.13
C ARG A 106 -12.86 -30.45 5.12
N ASN A 107 -13.73 -31.36 5.58
CA ASN A 107 -13.42 -32.79 5.77
C ASN A 107 -12.17 -33.00 6.62
N ARG A 108 -11.99 -32.22 7.68
CA ARG A 108 -10.87 -32.31 8.63
C ARG A 108 -11.39 -32.45 10.05
N VAL A 109 -10.63 -33.17 10.87
CA VAL A 109 -10.85 -33.21 12.33
C VAL A 109 -10.08 -32.05 12.95
N MET A 110 -10.72 -31.35 13.87
CA MET A 110 -10.06 -30.27 14.61
C MET A 110 -8.93 -30.86 15.50
N PRO A 111 -7.68 -30.36 15.38
CA PRO A 111 -6.61 -30.79 16.27
C PRO A 111 -6.92 -30.40 17.74
N PRO A 112 -6.57 -31.24 18.72
CA PRO A 112 -6.91 -31.01 20.13
C PRO A 112 -6.38 -29.70 20.70
N ASN A 113 -5.21 -29.23 20.24
CA ASN A 113 -4.61 -27.96 20.67
C ASN A 113 -5.43 -26.72 20.23
N ASN A 114 -6.24 -26.83 19.20
CA ASN A 114 -7.11 -25.73 18.77
C ASN A 114 -8.19 -25.38 19.82
N ARG A 115 -8.54 -26.31 20.74
CA ARG A 115 -9.46 -26.02 21.85
C ARG A 115 -9.03 -24.80 22.67
N LYS A 116 -7.72 -24.53 22.75
CA LYS A 116 -7.17 -23.34 23.39
C LYS A 116 -7.74 -22.03 22.81
N GLN A 117 -8.02 -22.00 21.51
CA GLN A 117 -8.56 -20.82 20.84
C GLN A 117 -10.00 -20.47 21.30
N ALA A 118 -10.71 -21.40 21.91
CA ALA A 118 -12.02 -21.18 22.50
C ALA A 118 -11.97 -20.86 24.01
N MET A 119 -10.77 -20.75 24.61
CA MET A 119 -10.59 -20.31 25.99
C MET A 119 -10.55 -18.79 26.05
N LEU A 120 -11.53 -18.16 26.70
CA LEU A 120 -11.64 -16.71 26.76
C LEU A 120 -11.65 -16.21 28.22
N PRO A 121 -11.24 -14.97 28.50
CA PRO A 121 -11.44 -14.35 29.82
C PRO A 121 -12.92 -14.33 30.18
N ALA A 122 -13.26 -14.72 31.38
CA ALA A 122 -14.64 -14.72 31.86
C ALA A 122 -15.29 -13.33 31.72
N GLY A 123 -16.47 -13.28 31.10
CA GLY A 123 -17.18 -12.01 30.83
C GLY A 123 -16.61 -11.19 29.68
N ALA A 124 -15.67 -11.72 28.91
CA ALA A 124 -15.19 -11.04 27.69
C ALA A 124 -16.33 -10.90 26.68
N GLU A 125 -16.36 -9.77 25.99
CA GLU A 125 -17.22 -9.58 24.83
C GLU A 125 -16.62 -10.31 23.63
N PHE A 126 -17.43 -11.11 22.98
CA PHE A 126 -17.04 -11.84 21.79
C PHE A 126 -16.91 -10.91 20.57
N ILE A 127 -15.82 -11.08 19.81
CA ILE A 127 -15.59 -10.40 18.53
C ILE A 127 -15.49 -11.45 17.44
N ASP A 128 -16.46 -11.45 16.53
CA ASP A 128 -16.61 -12.48 15.50
C ASP A 128 -15.44 -12.51 14.52
N ASN A 129 -14.95 -13.72 14.20
CA ASN A 129 -14.03 -14.00 13.12
C ASN A 129 -14.69 -14.96 12.11
N PRO A 130 -15.35 -14.44 11.06
CA PRO A 130 -16.11 -15.29 10.14
C PRO A 130 -15.25 -16.11 9.17
N ILE A 131 -13.93 -15.91 9.13
CA ILE A 131 -13.03 -16.52 8.14
C ILE A 131 -11.90 -17.35 8.74
N GLY A 132 -11.74 -17.35 10.07
CA GLY A 132 -10.70 -18.08 10.79
C GLY A 132 -11.21 -18.86 12.00
N THR A 133 -10.30 -19.49 12.74
CA THR A 133 -10.61 -20.26 13.94
C THR A 133 -10.27 -19.54 15.24
N ALA A 134 -9.44 -18.52 15.21
CA ALA A 134 -9.16 -17.69 16.38
C ALA A 134 -10.21 -16.60 16.50
N CYS A 135 -11.10 -16.69 17.51
CA CYS A 135 -12.02 -15.56 17.76
C CYS A 135 -11.26 -14.39 18.36
N GLY A 136 -11.76 -13.19 18.07
CA GLY A 136 -11.38 -12.03 18.85
C GLY A 136 -12.26 -11.90 20.10
N PHE A 137 -11.82 -11.08 21.00
CA PHE A 137 -12.58 -10.73 22.17
C PHE A 137 -12.21 -9.32 22.65
N ALA A 138 -13.06 -8.75 23.48
CA ALA A 138 -12.73 -7.53 24.19
C ALA A 138 -12.96 -7.71 25.69
N VAL A 139 -12.01 -7.19 26.47
CA VAL A 139 -12.04 -7.25 27.93
C VAL A 139 -11.62 -5.88 28.51
N THR A 140 -12.07 -5.56 29.70
CA THR A 140 -11.65 -4.35 30.39
C THR A 140 -10.53 -4.67 31.39
N ILE A 141 -9.41 -3.98 31.28
CA ILE A 141 -8.26 -4.06 32.19
C ILE A 141 -8.05 -2.65 32.76
N ASP A 142 -8.10 -2.51 34.08
CA ASP A 142 -7.93 -1.23 34.78
C ASP A 142 -8.78 -0.07 34.19
N ASN A 143 -10.06 -0.33 33.86
CA ASN A 143 -11.01 0.58 33.22
C ASN A 143 -10.72 0.93 31.74
N VAL A 144 -9.72 0.31 31.10
CA VAL A 144 -9.40 0.49 29.69
C VAL A 144 -9.90 -0.70 28.88
N ARG A 145 -10.52 -0.43 27.73
CA ARG A 145 -11.05 -1.46 26.85
C ARG A 145 -9.96 -1.99 25.93
N PHE A 146 -9.67 -3.27 26.03
CA PHE A 146 -8.74 -4.02 25.18
C PHE A 146 -9.50 -4.84 24.15
N PHE A 147 -9.10 -4.72 22.89
CA PHE A 147 -9.64 -5.48 21.75
C PHE A 147 -8.56 -6.40 21.21
N PHE A 148 -8.81 -7.70 21.17
CA PHE A 148 -7.86 -8.71 20.76
C PHE A 148 -8.19 -9.25 19.36
N THR A 149 -7.19 -9.33 18.48
CA THR A 149 -7.31 -9.84 17.11
C THR A 149 -6.23 -10.87 16.81
N PRO A 150 -6.51 -11.85 15.93
CA PRO A 150 -5.48 -12.79 15.46
C PRO A 150 -4.37 -12.09 14.68
N GLY A 151 -3.17 -12.71 14.65
CA GLY A 151 -2.03 -12.23 13.87
C GLY A 151 -2.18 -12.39 12.36
N VAL A 152 -3.10 -13.24 11.88
CA VAL A 152 -3.34 -13.47 10.45
C VAL A 152 -3.91 -12.19 9.80
N PRO A 153 -3.19 -11.56 8.83
CA PRO A 153 -3.56 -10.24 8.34
C PRO A 153 -4.98 -10.14 7.77
N ARG A 154 -5.43 -11.13 7.03
CA ARG A 154 -6.77 -11.16 6.43
C ARG A 154 -7.88 -11.19 7.48
N GLU A 155 -7.69 -11.96 8.54
CA GLU A 155 -8.63 -12.07 9.66
C GLU A 155 -8.67 -10.77 10.46
N MET A 156 -7.50 -10.29 10.86
CA MET A 156 -7.35 -9.04 11.60
C MET A 156 -8.02 -7.86 10.86
N ARG A 157 -7.76 -7.69 9.56
CA ARG A 157 -8.34 -6.59 8.77
C ARG A 157 -9.86 -6.59 8.79
N ARG A 158 -10.46 -7.75 8.55
CA ARG A 158 -11.92 -7.88 8.57
C ARG A 158 -12.51 -7.58 9.93
N MET A 159 -11.91 -8.13 10.99
CA MET A 159 -12.36 -7.88 12.36
C MET A 159 -12.18 -6.42 12.78
N LEU A 160 -11.08 -5.78 12.35
CA LEU A 160 -10.83 -4.36 12.58
C LEU A 160 -11.95 -3.51 11.98
N ASP A 161 -12.27 -3.73 10.70
CA ASP A 161 -13.25 -2.92 9.98
C ASP A 161 -14.68 -3.17 10.44
N GLU A 162 -15.09 -4.43 10.56
CA GLU A 162 -16.47 -4.79 10.84
C GLU A 162 -16.83 -4.73 12.33
N GLN A 163 -15.84 -4.89 13.23
CA GLN A 163 -16.11 -5.09 14.65
C GLN A 163 -15.45 -4.04 15.56
N ILE A 164 -14.16 -3.77 15.39
CA ILE A 164 -13.39 -2.96 16.35
C ILE A 164 -13.56 -1.47 16.11
N ILE A 165 -13.41 -1.01 14.87
CA ILE A 165 -13.57 0.42 14.52
C ILE A 165 -14.93 0.97 14.96
N PRO A 166 -16.09 0.30 14.67
CA PRO A 166 -17.38 0.78 15.16
C PRO A 166 -17.44 0.92 16.70
N ARG A 167 -16.84 -0.01 17.43
CA ARG A 167 -16.78 0.03 18.90
C ARG A 167 -15.89 1.16 19.41
N LEU A 168 -14.75 1.40 18.76
CA LEU A 168 -13.86 2.51 19.09
C LEU A 168 -14.52 3.87 18.84
N LEU A 169 -15.23 4.04 17.74
CA LEU A 169 -15.98 5.26 17.45
C LEU A 169 -17.06 5.52 18.50
N ALA A 170 -17.81 4.47 18.88
CA ALA A 170 -18.82 4.56 19.92
C ALA A 170 -18.19 4.90 21.29
N LEU A 171 -17.09 4.23 21.66
CA LEU A 171 -16.36 4.47 22.91
C LEU A 171 -15.80 5.90 23.00
N GLY A 172 -15.29 6.42 21.88
CA GLY A 172 -14.72 7.76 21.79
C GLY A 172 -15.76 8.88 21.73
N GLY A 173 -17.05 8.56 21.66
CA GLY A 173 -18.11 9.55 21.47
C GLY A 173 -17.91 10.37 20.18
N VAL A 174 -17.26 9.79 19.17
CA VAL A 174 -16.96 10.48 17.91
C VAL A 174 -18.27 10.67 17.17
N THR A 175 -18.76 11.89 17.17
CA THR A 175 -19.92 12.33 16.38
C THR A 175 -19.42 12.91 15.05
N GLY A 176 -20.14 12.60 13.97
CA GLY A 176 -19.77 13.04 12.62
C GLY A 176 -19.00 11.97 11.83
N VAL A 177 -18.56 12.38 10.67
CA VAL A 177 -17.87 11.53 9.69
C VAL A 177 -16.51 12.11 9.36
N THR A 178 -15.55 11.24 9.07
CA THR A 178 -14.21 11.63 8.61
C THR A 178 -13.96 11.04 7.23
N ARG A 179 -13.29 11.78 6.37
CA ARG A 179 -12.82 11.31 5.07
C ARG A 179 -11.35 11.66 4.92
N LEU A 180 -10.58 10.69 4.43
CA LEU A 180 -9.21 10.86 4.02
C LEU A 180 -9.15 10.84 2.49
N LYS A 181 -8.84 11.99 1.89
CA LYS A 181 -8.60 12.12 0.45
C LYS A 181 -7.10 12.04 0.19
N ARG A 182 -6.70 11.23 -0.79
CA ARG A 182 -5.30 11.01 -1.17
C ARG A 182 -5.06 11.42 -2.61
N PHE A 183 -3.91 12.03 -2.87
CA PHE A 183 -3.38 12.29 -4.23
C PHE A 183 -2.01 11.63 -4.32
N HIS A 184 -1.86 10.72 -5.26
CA HIS A 184 -0.59 10.07 -5.56
C HIS A 184 0.11 10.87 -6.65
N SER A 185 1.30 11.34 -6.39
CA SER A 185 2.07 12.20 -7.30
C SER A 185 3.43 11.59 -7.59
N PHE A 186 3.96 11.87 -8.79
CA PHE A 186 5.32 11.52 -9.19
C PHE A 186 6.00 12.74 -9.80
N GLY A 187 7.32 12.81 -9.62
CA GLY A 187 8.12 13.89 -10.22
C GLY A 187 8.15 15.18 -9.40
N ILE A 188 7.54 15.19 -8.23
CA ILE A 188 7.57 16.30 -7.29
C ILE A 188 8.07 15.83 -5.92
N GLY A 189 8.99 16.59 -5.31
CA GLY A 189 9.47 16.33 -3.95
C GLY A 189 8.53 16.92 -2.89
N GLU A 190 8.59 16.36 -1.67
CA GLU A 190 7.74 16.78 -0.54
C GLU A 190 7.85 18.28 -0.25
N SER A 191 9.07 18.81 -0.18
CA SER A 191 9.29 20.23 0.12
C SER A 191 8.65 21.18 -0.93
N ARG A 192 8.68 20.79 -2.21
CA ARG A 192 8.03 21.57 -3.26
C ARG A 192 6.52 21.45 -3.20
N ALA A 193 5.99 20.26 -2.97
CA ALA A 193 4.56 20.06 -2.79
C ALA A 193 4.03 20.84 -1.58
N ASP A 194 4.74 20.80 -0.45
CA ASP A 194 4.40 21.59 0.75
C ASP A 194 4.41 23.09 0.44
N GLN A 195 5.44 23.59 -0.24
CA GLN A 195 5.49 25.00 -0.66
C GLN A 195 4.31 25.39 -1.57
N MET A 196 3.96 24.53 -2.53
CA MET A 196 2.84 24.78 -3.45
C MET A 196 1.48 24.77 -2.76
N LEU A 197 1.35 24.03 -1.65
CA LEU A 197 0.08 23.83 -0.95
C LEU A 197 0.01 24.52 0.43
N SER A 198 1.02 25.28 0.81
CA SER A 198 1.17 25.86 2.16
C SER A 198 0.04 26.79 2.60
N ASP A 199 -0.64 27.43 1.66
CA ASP A 199 -1.71 28.42 1.90
C ASP A 199 -3.11 27.95 1.48
N ILE A 200 -3.28 26.66 1.13
CA ILE A 200 -4.59 26.15 0.69
C ILE A 200 -5.61 26.00 1.83
N LEU A 201 -5.15 25.93 3.06
CA LEU A 201 -6.00 25.81 4.24
C LEU A 201 -6.06 27.11 5.02
N ALA A 202 -7.28 27.54 5.35
CA ALA A 202 -7.47 28.64 6.27
C ALA A 202 -7.04 28.23 7.69
N PRO A 203 -6.53 29.16 8.52
CA PRO A 203 -6.24 28.90 9.92
C PRO A 203 -7.48 28.37 10.66
N GLY A 204 -7.34 27.25 11.36
CA GLY A 204 -8.44 26.63 12.10
C GLY A 204 -9.42 25.80 11.26
N ALA A 205 -9.11 25.51 10.00
CA ALA A 205 -9.93 24.62 9.18
C ALA A 205 -10.03 23.20 9.78
N ASP A 206 -11.21 22.58 9.62
CA ASP A 206 -11.44 21.16 10.00
C ASP A 206 -10.79 20.18 9.00
N ILE A 207 -9.73 20.62 8.34
CA ILE A 207 -8.99 19.87 7.33
C ILE A 207 -7.51 19.85 7.74
N LYS A 208 -6.89 18.69 7.69
CA LYS A 208 -5.45 18.54 7.88
C LYS A 208 -4.80 18.14 6.58
N LEU A 209 -3.77 18.88 6.17
CA LEU A 209 -2.90 18.54 5.06
C LEU A 209 -1.70 17.76 5.61
N GLY A 210 -1.30 16.71 4.93
CA GLY A 210 -0.12 15.93 5.24
C GLY A 210 0.52 15.34 3.98
N PHE A 211 1.80 15.02 4.09
CA PHE A 211 2.57 14.39 3.02
C PHE A 211 3.20 13.10 3.51
N GLN A 212 3.36 12.15 2.60
CA GLN A 212 4.06 10.90 2.87
C GLN A 212 4.83 10.47 1.62
N ALA A 213 6.15 10.51 1.71
CA ALA A 213 7.01 10.06 0.63
C ALA A 213 7.13 8.53 0.66
N HIS A 214 6.83 7.91 -0.47
CA HIS A 214 7.05 6.50 -0.77
C HIS A 214 7.76 6.41 -2.11
N TYR A 215 9.08 6.62 -2.11
CA TYR A 215 9.80 6.66 -3.39
C TYR A 215 9.40 5.52 -4.33
N PRO A 216 9.07 5.83 -5.59
CA PRO A 216 9.24 7.12 -6.28
C PRO A 216 8.04 8.09 -6.19
N GLN A 217 6.98 7.74 -5.47
CA GLN A 217 5.78 8.55 -5.33
C GLN A 217 5.75 9.39 -4.06
N LEU A 218 4.99 10.48 -4.12
CA LEU A 218 4.58 11.29 -2.99
C LEU A 218 3.07 11.20 -2.83
N GLU A 219 2.60 10.86 -1.64
CA GLU A 219 1.19 10.91 -1.27
C GLU A 219 0.88 12.23 -0.55
N THR A 220 -0.06 13.01 -1.07
CA THR A 220 -0.64 14.19 -0.42
C THR A 220 -1.98 13.80 0.17
N LYS A 221 -2.19 14.06 1.46
CA LYS A 221 -3.36 13.65 2.24
C LYS A 221 -4.16 14.85 2.71
N LEU A 222 -5.48 14.81 2.56
CA LEU A 222 -6.42 15.73 3.17
C LEU A 222 -7.33 14.93 4.11
N ALA A 223 -7.13 15.06 5.42
CA ALA A 223 -8.02 14.48 6.42
C ALA A 223 -9.06 15.53 6.83
N VAL A 224 -10.32 15.23 6.55
CA VAL A 224 -11.46 16.16 6.73
C VAL A 224 -12.45 15.57 7.72
N ARG A 225 -12.93 16.40 8.63
CA ARG A 225 -14.00 16.04 9.56
C ARG A 225 -15.25 16.86 9.27
N GLY A 226 -16.41 16.20 9.27
CA GLY A 226 -17.70 16.83 9.02
C GLY A 226 -18.82 16.24 9.88
N ILE A 227 -19.96 16.92 9.90
CA ILE A 227 -21.16 16.47 10.62
C ILE A 227 -21.77 15.28 9.88
N ASP A 228 -21.78 15.35 8.55
CA ASP A 228 -22.31 14.33 7.64
C ASP A 228 -21.55 14.34 6.31
N GLY A 229 -21.95 13.48 5.37
CA GLY A 229 -21.35 13.38 4.05
C GLY A 229 -21.48 14.65 3.20
N ALA A 230 -22.59 15.39 3.32
CA ALA A 230 -22.80 16.63 2.59
C ALA A 230 -21.88 17.76 3.13
N ASP A 231 -21.67 17.80 4.42
CA ASP A 231 -20.71 18.73 5.05
C ASP A 231 -19.27 18.40 4.65
N LEU A 232 -18.91 17.12 4.61
CA LEU A 232 -17.60 16.70 4.12
C LEU A 232 -17.35 17.17 2.68
N GLU A 233 -18.30 16.90 1.77
CA GLU A 233 -18.17 17.27 0.37
C GLU A 233 -18.05 18.78 0.20
N ARG A 234 -18.86 19.56 0.90
CA ARG A 234 -18.81 21.02 0.86
C ARG A 234 -17.45 21.58 1.31
N LYS A 235 -16.85 20.97 2.34
CA LYS A 235 -15.53 21.36 2.86
C LYS A 235 -14.40 20.92 1.93
N LEU A 236 -14.50 19.70 1.39
CA LEU A 236 -13.41 19.05 0.68
C LEU A 236 -13.29 19.48 -0.79
N ALA A 237 -14.42 19.59 -1.51
CA ALA A 237 -14.43 19.85 -2.94
C ALA A 237 -13.61 21.09 -3.38
N PRO A 238 -13.70 22.27 -2.71
CA PRO A 238 -12.89 23.43 -3.11
C PRO A 238 -11.39 23.20 -2.89
N ILE A 239 -11.00 22.48 -1.84
CA ILE A 239 -9.60 22.18 -1.53
C ILE A 239 -9.05 21.13 -2.50
N GLU A 240 -9.82 20.09 -2.81
CA GLU A 240 -9.45 19.13 -3.86
C GLU A 240 -9.20 19.78 -5.22
N ALA A 241 -10.09 20.70 -5.61
CA ALA A 241 -9.94 21.44 -6.87
C ALA A 241 -8.65 22.25 -6.89
N GLU A 242 -8.30 22.90 -5.76
CA GLU A 242 -7.09 23.68 -5.65
C GLU A 242 -5.83 22.81 -5.63
N VAL A 243 -5.85 21.64 -4.95
CA VAL A 243 -4.75 20.66 -5.00
C VAL A 243 -4.54 20.17 -6.43
N ARG A 244 -5.61 19.80 -7.15
CA ARG A 244 -5.51 19.37 -8.56
C ARG A 244 -4.95 20.49 -9.44
N ARG A 245 -5.38 21.71 -9.24
CA ARG A 245 -4.89 22.87 -9.99
C ARG A 245 -3.39 23.11 -9.76
N ARG A 246 -2.93 23.04 -8.52
CA ARG A 246 -1.53 23.35 -8.17
C ARG A 246 -0.57 22.21 -8.47
N LEU A 247 -0.92 20.99 -8.13
CA LEU A 247 -0.07 19.81 -8.43
C LEU A 247 -0.16 19.40 -9.90
N GLY A 248 -1.27 19.67 -10.58
CA GLY A 248 -1.42 19.50 -12.03
C GLY A 248 -0.99 18.13 -12.54
N ASN A 249 -0.09 18.13 -13.50
CA ASN A 249 0.38 16.93 -14.20
C ASN A 249 1.16 15.95 -13.30
N PHE A 250 1.61 16.38 -12.12
CA PHE A 250 2.28 15.48 -11.17
C PHE A 250 1.33 14.45 -10.54
N ILE A 251 0.01 14.73 -10.52
CA ILE A 251 -0.96 13.76 -9.98
C ILE A 251 -1.09 12.58 -10.94
N LEU A 252 -0.85 11.38 -10.41
CA LEU A 252 -0.94 10.11 -11.13
C LEU A 252 -2.29 9.43 -10.95
N ALA A 253 -2.79 9.45 -9.71
CA ALA A 253 -3.98 8.73 -9.26
C ALA A 253 -4.53 9.38 -7.98
N GLU A 254 -5.74 9.02 -7.60
CA GLU A 254 -6.41 9.51 -6.41
C GLU A 254 -6.99 8.35 -5.59
N ASP A 255 -7.02 8.50 -4.27
CA ASP A 255 -7.55 7.55 -3.30
C ASP A 255 -6.94 6.15 -3.46
N ASP A 256 -7.73 5.12 -3.77
CA ASP A 256 -7.28 3.74 -3.92
C ASP A 256 -6.85 3.39 -5.37
N GLN A 257 -6.83 4.38 -6.25
CA GLN A 257 -6.34 4.17 -7.61
C GLN A 257 -4.82 4.03 -7.62
N THR A 258 -4.31 3.26 -8.59
CA THR A 258 -2.88 3.16 -8.87
C THR A 258 -2.59 3.67 -10.28
N LEU A 259 -1.35 4.09 -10.53
CA LEU A 259 -0.93 4.59 -11.85
C LEU A 259 -1.22 3.57 -12.96
N GLU A 260 -0.87 2.30 -12.75
CA GLU A 260 -1.14 1.22 -13.70
C GLU A 260 -2.64 0.97 -13.90
N GLY A 261 -3.44 1.10 -12.84
CA GLY A 261 -4.90 1.01 -12.92
C GLY A 261 -5.52 2.13 -13.76
N VAL A 262 -5.04 3.36 -13.57
CA VAL A 262 -5.46 4.52 -14.37
C VAL A 262 -5.08 4.33 -15.86
N ILE A 263 -3.86 3.90 -16.14
CA ILE A 263 -3.40 3.60 -17.53
C ILE A 263 -4.25 2.50 -18.14
N LEU A 264 -4.46 1.39 -17.42
CA LEU A 264 -5.26 0.26 -17.89
C LEU A 264 -6.70 0.68 -18.23
N SER A 265 -7.32 1.49 -17.37
CA SER A 265 -8.66 2.01 -17.62
C SER A 265 -8.72 2.88 -18.88
N MET A 266 -7.77 3.80 -19.04
CA MET A 266 -7.68 4.66 -20.23
C MET A 266 -7.53 3.87 -21.53
N LEU A 267 -6.69 2.82 -21.53
CA LEU A 267 -6.49 1.97 -22.67
C LEU A 267 -7.74 1.13 -22.98
N ARG A 268 -8.32 0.50 -21.98
CA ARG A 268 -9.53 -0.31 -22.12
C ARG A 268 -10.72 0.50 -22.64
N ASP A 269 -10.97 1.66 -22.05
CA ASP A 269 -12.13 2.49 -22.37
C ASP A 269 -12.06 3.08 -23.80
N ARG A 270 -10.85 3.11 -24.38
CA ARG A 270 -10.59 3.51 -25.78
C ARG A 270 -10.42 2.32 -26.73
N GLY A 271 -10.55 1.07 -26.27
CA GLY A 271 -10.32 -0.12 -27.08
C GLY A 271 -8.87 -0.29 -27.56
N LEU A 272 -7.92 0.26 -26.79
CA LEU A 272 -6.49 0.23 -27.12
C LEU A 272 -5.81 -0.97 -26.44
N SER A 273 -4.67 -1.38 -27.03
CA SER A 273 -3.84 -2.47 -26.49
C SER A 273 -2.40 -2.04 -26.33
N LEU A 274 -1.68 -2.68 -25.40
CA LEU A 274 -0.33 -2.31 -24.98
C LEU A 274 0.62 -3.50 -25.03
N SER A 275 1.82 -3.26 -25.60
CA SER A 275 2.98 -4.13 -25.44
C SER A 275 4.14 -3.38 -24.79
N ILE A 276 5.00 -4.07 -24.03
CA ILE A 276 6.02 -3.47 -23.19
C ILE A 276 7.38 -4.09 -23.47
N ALA A 277 8.43 -3.25 -23.65
CA ALA A 277 9.81 -3.68 -23.73
C ALA A 277 10.60 -3.11 -22.56
N GLU A 278 11.25 -3.97 -21.79
CA GLU A 278 11.93 -3.61 -20.57
C GLU A 278 13.40 -4.06 -20.59
N MET A 279 14.28 -3.09 -20.36
CA MET A 279 15.68 -3.32 -20.07
C MET A 279 16.03 -2.77 -18.70
N PHE A 280 16.61 -3.60 -17.81
CA PHE A 280 16.95 -3.29 -16.43
C PHE A 280 15.77 -3.26 -15.45
N THR A 281 14.60 -2.78 -15.81
CA THR A 281 13.40 -2.83 -14.94
C THR A 281 12.89 -4.26 -14.70
N SER A 282 13.44 -5.24 -15.43
CA SER A 282 13.29 -6.68 -15.16
C SER A 282 11.84 -7.19 -15.15
N GLY A 283 10.97 -6.63 -15.97
CA GLY A 283 9.56 -7.01 -16.05
C GLY A 283 8.68 -6.34 -14.99
N THR A 284 9.18 -5.34 -14.28
CA THR A 284 8.42 -4.67 -13.21
C THR A 284 7.18 -3.97 -13.75
N ILE A 285 7.24 -3.36 -14.94
CA ILE A 285 6.06 -2.73 -15.56
C ILE A 285 5.01 -3.79 -15.91
N ALA A 286 5.45 -4.87 -16.56
CA ALA A 286 4.57 -5.98 -16.93
C ALA A 286 3.90 -6.62 -15.70
N THR A 287 4.63 -6.83 -14.62
CA THR A 287 4.11 -7.42 -13.37
C THR A 287 3.14 -6.50 -12.62
N ARG A 288 3.20 -5.19 -12.83
CA ARG A 288 2.23 -4.23 -12.28
C ARG A 288 0.93 -4.19 -13.08
N ILE A 289 0.98 -4.39 -14.40
CA ILE A 289 -0.19 -4.29 -15.28
C ILE A 289 -0.89 -5.64 -15.46
N ALA A 290 -0.14 -6.70 -15.78
CA ALA A 290 -0.71 -7.98 -16.19
C ALA A 290 -1.67 -8.64 -15.17
N PRO A 291 -1.48 -8.54 -13.84
CA PRO A 291 -2.39 -9.16 -12.87
C PRO A 291 -3.66 -8.34 -12.61
N LEU A 292 -3.79 -7.14 -13.17
CA LEU A 292 -4.97 -6.29 -12.92
C LEU A 292 -6.20 -6.84 -13.64
N PRO A 293 -7.39 -6.78 -13.02
CA PRO A 293 -8.64 -7.14 -13.69
C PRO A 293 -8.86 -6.31 -14.96
N GLY A 294 -9.12 -6.97 -16.09
CA GLY A 294 -9.30 -6.33 -17.40
C GLY A 294 -8.00 -6.19 -18.22
N ALA A 295 -6.85 -6.55 -17.66
CA ALA A 295 -5.58 -6.51 -18.38
C ALA A 295 -5.56 -7.49 -19.58
N GLU A 296 -6.32 -8.59 -19.51
CA GLU A 296 -6.43 -9.59 -20.59
C GLU A 296 -6.94 -9.01 -21.92
N SER A 297 -7.68 -7.91 -21.87
CA SER A 297 -8.15 -7.23 -23.09
C SER A 297 -7.18 -6.20 -23.64
N VAL A 298 -6.25 -5.69 -22.81
CA VAL A 298 -5.34 -4.59 -23.10
C VAL A 298 -3.91 -5.08 -23.32
N PHE A 299 -3.36 -5.86 -22.39
CA PHE A 299 -1.97 -6.28 -22.40
C PHE A 299 -1.72 -7.43 -23.37
N ARG A 300 -0.85 -7.20 -24.37
CA ARG A 300 -0.58 -8.17 -25.44
C ARG A 300 0.70 -8.94 -25.22
N ARG A 301 1.81 -8.24 -24.98
CA ARG A 301 3.13 -8.86 -24.91
C ARG A 301 4.09 -8.04 -24.05
N SER A 302 5.02 -8.72 -23.38
CA SER A 302 6.20 -8.09 -22.82
C SER A 302 7.47 -8.77 -23.37
N ALA A 303 8.49 -7.95 -23.66
CA ALA A 303 9.85 -8.38 -23.96
C ALA A 303 10.77 -7.82 -22.87
N VAL A 304 11.46 -8.72 -22.18
CA VAL A 304 12.41 -8.36 -21.11
C VAL A 304 13.78 -8.87 -21.48
N ALA A 305 14.79 -8.00 -21.45
CA ALA A 305 16.16 -8.37 -21.71
C ALA A 305 17.14 -7.61 -20.81
N ARG A 306 18.34 -8.17 -20.66
CA ARG A 306 19.36 -7.58 -19.80
C ARG A 306 20.09 -6.40 -20.47
N ASP A 307 20.26 -6.47 -21.80
CA ASP A 307 20.96 -5.45 -22.57
C ASP A 307 20.19 -5.09 -23.84
N LEU A 308 20.58 -3.99 -24.47
CA LEU A 308 19.92 -3.44 -25.64
C LEU A 308 19.98 -4.38 -26.86
N ALA A 309 21.08 -5.11 -27.05
CA ALA A 309 21.23 -6.02 -28.19
C ALA A 309 20.22 -7.18 -28.10
N GLN A 310 20.12 -7.79 -26.92
CA GLN A 310 19.14 -8.85 -26.63
C GLN A 310 17.69 -8.32 -26.71
N LEU A 311 17.42 -7.10 -26.23
CA LEU A 311 16.08 -6.52 -26.32
C LEU A 311 15.69 -6.25 -27.76
N ARG A 312 16.61 -5.69 -28.58
CA ARG A 312 16.41 -5.48 -30.03
C ARG A 312 16.09 -6.80 -30.76
N ALA A 313 16.88 -7.84 -30.48
CA ALA A 313 16.62 -9.17 -31.03
C ALA A 313 15.23 -9.71 -30.60
N ALA A 314 14.86 -9.55 -29.33
CA ALA A 314 13.58 -10.04 -28.79
C ALA A 314 12.34 -9.35 -29.42
N VAL A 315 12.48 -8.10 -29.89
CA VAL A 315 11.41 -7.39 -30.59
C VAL A 315 11.49 -7.52 -32.13
N GLY A 316 12.53 -8.15 -32.67
CA GLY A 316 12.70 -8.39 -34.13
C GLY A 316 13.49 -7.29 -34.83
N LEU A 317 14.21 -6.43 -34.12
CA LEU A 317 15.14 -5.48 -34.73
C LEU A 317 16.45 -6.17 -35.11
N ALA A 318 16.99 -5.83 -36.29
CA ALA A 318 18.25 -6.38 -36.76
C ALA A 318 19.40 -6.06 -35.75
N THR A 319 20.23 -7.08 -35.47
CA THR A 319 21.37 -7.01 -34.55
C THR A 319 22.69 -6.74 -35.27
N GLY A 320 22.66 -6.35 -36.55
CA GLY A 320 23.86 -6.08 -37.33
C GLY A 320 24.53 -4.77 -36.97
N GLY A 321 25.76 -4.84 -36.39
CA GLY A 321 26.53 -3.69 -35.95
C GLY A 321 26.50 -3.47 -34.43
N ASP A 322 27.15 -2.39 -33.97
CA ASP A 322 27.10 -1.93 -32.59
C ASP A 322 25.62 -1.69 -32.20
N ALA A 323 25.17 -2.31 -31.12
CA ALA A 323 23.79 -2.16 -30.63
C ALA A 323 23.43 -0.70 -30.32
N GLY A 324 24.40 0.18 -30.26
CA GLY A 324 24.29 1.59 -29.93
C GLY A 324 24.12 1.82 -28.41
N ALA A 325 24.23 3.07 -28.03
CA ALA A 325 23.98 3.49 -26.66
C ALA A 325 22.48 3.61 -26.35
N VAL A 326 22.14 3.54 -25.07
CA VAL A 326 20.81 3.91 -24.57
C VAL A 326 20.53 5.37 -24.97
N SER A 327 19.47 5.57 -25.74
CA SER A 327 19.08 6.88 -26.26
C SER A 327 17.59 6.93 -26.54
N PRO A 328 16.99 8.14 -26.64
CA PRO A 328 15.60 8.31 -27.05
C PRO A 328 15.28 7.63 -28.40
N GLN A 329 16.21 7.70 -29.35
CA GLN A 329 16.06 7.09 -30.67
C GLN A 329 16.02 5.56 -30.58
N ALA A 330 16.89 4.98 -29.74
CA ALA A 330 16.89 3.52 -29.51
C ALA A 330 15.57 3.08 -28.83
N ALA A 331 15.08 3.82 -27.86
CA ALA A 331 13.82 3.53 -27.17
C ALA A 331 12.62 3.64 -28.14
N ALA A 332 12.57 4.68 -28.96
CA ALA A 332 11.54 4.85 -29.97
C ALA A 332 11.54 3.70 -31.01
N ALA A 333 12.72 3.29 -31.47
CA ALA A 333 12.86 2.19 -32.44
C ALA A 333 12.39 0.85 -31.85
N VAL A 334 12.77 0.56 -30.57
CA VAL A 334 12.33 -0.64 -29.87
C VAL A 334 10.79 -0.63 -29.66
N ALA A 335 10.22 0.51 -29.26
CA ALA A 335 8.77 0.64 -29.08
C ALA A 335 8.03 0.43 -30.39
N SER A 336 8.46 1.07 -31.51
CA SER A 336 7.83 0.94 -32.81
C SER A 336 7.86 -0.51 -33.31
N MET A 337 9.01 -1.17 -33.24
CA MET A 337 9.13 -2.56 -33.67
C MET A 337 8.32 -3.52 -32.82
N LEU A 338 8.29 -3.31 -31.49
CA LEU A 338 7.47 -4.14 -30.61
C LEU A 338 5.97 -3.96 -30.90
N ARG A 339 5.51 -2.74 -31.14
CA ARG A 339 4.14 -2.48 -31.58
C ARG A 339 3.78 -3.25 -32.83
N ASP A 340 4.60 -3.12 -33.84
CA ASP A 340 4.37 -3.74 -35.16
C ASP A 340 4.41 -5.28 -35.07
N SER A 341 5.40 -5.84 -34.36
CA SER A 341 5.55 -7.29 -34.24
C SER A 341 4.51 -7.95 -33.32
N SER A 342 3.92 -7.21 -32.39
CA SER A 342 2.87 -7.72 -31.47
C SER A 342 1.45 -7.43 -31.95
N GLY A 343 1.27 -6.54 -32.93
CA GLY A 343 -0.04 -6.08 -33.41
C GLY A 343 -0.79 -5.28 -32.37
N SER A 344 -0.08 -4.71 -31.34
CA SER A 344 -0.70 -3.83 -30.35
C SER A 344 -0.91 -2.43 -30.91
N SER A 345 -1.89 -1.69 -30.40
CA SER A 345 -2.10 -0.30 -30.80
C SER A 345 -1.02 0.62 -30.25
N HIS A 346 -0.50 0.30 -29.06
CA HIS A 346 0.54 1.05 -28.36
C HIS A 346 1.66 0.14 -27.92
N ALA A 347 2.89 0.66 -27.85
CA ALA A 347 4.01 0.01 -27.22
C ALA A 347 4.81 1.02 -26.39
N LEU A 348 5.28 0.56 -25.24
CA LEU A 348 6.16 1.27 -24.33
C LEU A 348 7.51 0.57 -24.27
N ALA A 349 8.60 1.29 -24.44
CA ALA A 349 9.96 0.78 -24.23
C ALA A 349 10.66 1.59 -23.13
N VAL A 350 11.31 0.90 -22.19
CA VAL A 350 12.17 1.51 -21.19
C VAL A 350 13.58 0.90 -21.27
N LEU A 351 14.56 1.75 -21.46
CA LEU A 351 15.97 1.42 -21.57
C LEU A 351 16.71 2.14 -20.47
N VAL A 352 17.61 1.46 -19.78
CA VAL A 352 18.39 2.05 -18.68
C VAL A 352 19.86 1.71 -18.88
N ASP A 353 20.70 2.74 -18.80
CA ASP A 353 22.15 2.62 -18.75
C ASP A 353 22.62 3.14 -17.38
N LEU A 354 23.25 2.27 -16.59
CA LEU A 354 23.77 2.62 -15.28
C LEU A 354 25.16 3.17 -15.38
N ASP A 355 25.47 4.14 -14.53
CA ASP A 355 26.84 4.61 -14.36
C ASP A 355 27.75 3.48 -13.85
N GLU A 356 29.00 3.45 -14.27
CA GLU A 356 30.00 2.51 -13.75
C GLU A 356 30.15 2.71 -12.22
N GLY A 357 30.08 1.61 -11.47
CA GLY A 357 30.11 1.64 -10.01
C GLY A 357 28.79 2.07 -9.35
N ALA A 358 27.65 1.91 -10.02
CA ALA A 358 26.29 2.29 -9.59
C ALA A 358 25.81 1.70 -8.25
N ASP A 359 26.63 0.96 -7.53
CA ASP A 359 26.35 0.53 -6.14
C ASP A 359 26.56 1.68 -5.13
N ARG A 360 27.11 2.80 -5.58
CA ARG A 360 27.22 4.03 -4.78
C ARG A 360 25.97 4.88 -4.96
N MET A 361 25.39 5.36 -3.86
CA MET A 361 24.18 6.20 -3.87
C MET A 361 24.35 7.52 -4.63
N GLU A 362 25.58 7.96 -4.87
CA GLU A 362 25.94 9.19 -5.58
C GLU A 362 25.89 9.05 -7.10
N LEU A 363 25.83 7.82 -7.58
CA LEU A 363 25.76 7.48 -8.99
C LEU A 363 24.31 7.26 -9.38
N GLY A 364 24.05 7.05 -10.63
CA GLY A 364 22.71 6.90 -11.11
C GLY A 364 22.65 6.18 -12.45
N GLY A 365 21.76 6.61 -13.29
CA GLY A 365 21.63 6.06 -14.62
C GLY A 365 20.87 6.98 -15.58
N THR A 366 21.12 6.78 -16.84
CA THR A 366 20.37 7.38 -17.93
C THR A 366 19.21 6.46 -18.30
N ILE A 367 18.02 7.02 -18.38
CA ILE A 367 16.78 6.32 -18.71
C ILE A 367 16.28 6.89 -20.03
N ALA A 368 16.00 6.03 -20.99
CA ALA A 368 15.32 6.40 -22.23
C ALA A 368 13.97 5.69 -22.30
N VAL A 369 12.91 6.43 -22.48
CA VAL A 369 11.53 5.94 -22.64
C VAL A 369 11.10 6.21 -24.07
N GLY A 370 10.51 5.20 -24.73
CA GLY A 370 9.92 5.32 -26.07
C GLY A 370 8.46 4.86 -26.05
N ILE A 371 7.58 5.58 -26.73
CA ILE A 371 6.17 5.27 -26.87
C ILE A 371 5.81 5.31 -28.34
N ALA A 372 5.20 4.25 -28.85
CA ALA A 372 4.73 4.14 -30.23
C ALA A 372 3.22 3.86 -30.24
N ASP A 373 2.44 4.64 -31.03
CA ASP A 373 0.98 4.53 -31.17
C ASP A 373 0.49 4.44 -32.62
N GLY A 374 1.41 4.35 -33.57
CA GLY A 374 1.10 4.35 -35.01
C GLY A 374 1.41 5.66 -35.73
N GLY A 375 1.64 6.73 -34.98
CA GLY A 375 2.21 7.98 -35.47
C GLY A 375 3.73 8.00 -35.32
N VAL A 376 4.29 9.19 -35.23
CA VAL A 376 5.71 9.38 -34.90
C VAL A 376 5.91 8.97 -33.43
N ALA A 377 6.85 8.06 -33.20
CA ALA A 377 7.14 7.62 -31.84
C ALA A 377 7.64 8.79 -30.98
N VAL A 378 7.06 8.92 -29.79
CA VAL A 378 7.48 9.91 -28.78
C VAL A 378 8.56 9.29 -27.90
N ALA A 379 9.60 10.06 -27.58
CA ALA A 379 10.67 9.57 -26.73
C ALA A 379 11.14 10.64 -25.75
N ARG A 380 11.60 10.19 -24.57
CA ARG A 380 12.17 11.03 -23.50
C ARG A 380 13.45 10.41 -23.00
N GLN A 381 14.39 11.26 -22.61
CA GLN A 381 15.55 10.88 -21.84
C GLN A 381 15.53 11.60 -20.50
N ALA A 382 15.86 10.90 -19.44
CA ALA A 382 16.02 11.45 -18.11
C ALA A 382 17.29 10.85 -17.46
N ARG A 383 17.88 11.60 -16.53
CA ARG A 383 18.96 11.09 -15.70
C ARG A 383 18.55 11.13 -14.25
N LEU A 384 18.48 9.97 -13.62
CA LEU A 384 18.12 9.84 -12.21
C LEU A 384 19.34 9.46 -11.38
N PHE A 385 19.28 9.78 -10.07
CA PHE A 385 20.29 9.43 -9.09
C PHE A 385 19.82 8.32 -8.17
N GLY A 386 20.75 7.63 -7.55
CA GLY A 386 20.55 6.61 -6.56
C GLY A 386 21.15 5.27 -6.95
N GLY A 387 21.11 4.31 -6.04
CA GLY A 387 21.56 2.95 -6.30
C GLY A 387 20.61 2.20 -7.26
N ARG A 388 20.98 0.98 -7.63
CA ARG A 388 20.29 0.14 -8.62
C ARG A 388 18.78 0.04 -8.39
N ASP A 389 18.35 -0.18 -7.14
CA ASP A 389 16.93 -0.31 -6.82
C ASP A 389 16.16 1.00 -7.00
N TRP A 390 16.78 2.12 -6.65
CA TRP A 390 16.19 3.45 -6.88
C TRP A 390 16.03 3.75 -8.35
N ILE A 391 17.06 3.47 -9.16
CA ILE A 391 16.98 3.64 -10.61
C ILE A 391 15.92 2.72 -11.21
N ARG A 392 15.83 1.47 -10.77
CA ARG A 392 14.81 0.52 -11.24
C ARG A 392 13.40 0.99 -10.95
N LEU A 393 13.14 1.44 -9.71
CA LEU A 393 11.83 1.97 -9.29
C LEU A 393 11.52 3.28 -10.03
N GLY A 394 12.45 4.22 -10.06
CA GLY A 394 12.29 5.50 -10.73
C GLY A 394 12.07 5.38 -12.24
N ALA A 395 12.81 4.49 -12.91
CA ALA A 395 12.64 4.21 -14.33
C ALA A 395 11.27 3.58 -14.66
N THR A 396 10.82 2.67 -13.80
CA THR A 396 9.48 2.06 -13.92
C THR A 396 8.39 3.12 -13.84
N GLU A 397 8.46 3.98 -12.83
CA GLU A 397 7.46 5.02 -12.60
C GLU A 397 7.49 6.08 -13.70
N LEU A 398 8.70 6.52 -14.10
CA LEU A 398 8.89 7.46 -15.20
C LEU A 398 8.29 6.94 -16.51
N ALA A 399 8.54 5.67 -16.84
CA ALA A 399 8.01 5.06 -18.07
C ALA A 399 6.49 4.99 -18.04
N LEU A 400 5.90 4.60 -16.93
CA LEU A 400 4.44 4.57 -16.76
C LEU A 400 3.84 5.98 -16.81
N ASP A 401 4.46 6.97 -16.15
CA ASP A 401 3.99 8.36 -16.20
C ASP A 401 4.11 8.96 -17.60
N CYS A 402 5.18 8.66 -18.35
CA CYS A 402 5.30 9.05 -19.76
C CYS A 402 4.14 8.47 -20.58
N LEU A 403 3.79 7.19 -20.41
CA LEU A 403 2.65 6.58 -21.08
C LEU A 403 1.32 7.23 -20.69
N ARG A 404 1.10 7.49 -19.38
CA ARG A 404 -0.09 8.19 -18.90
C ARG A 404 -0.22 9.57 -19.54
N ARG A 405 0.87 10.35 -19.54
CA ARG A 405 0.91 11.68 -20.16
C ARG A 405 0.62 11.63 -21.64
N HIS A 406 1.24 10.70 -22.36
CA HIS A 406 0.98 10.50 -23.77
C HIS A 406 -0.50 10.20 -24.05
N LEU A 407 -1.11 9.30 -23.28
CA LEU A 407 -2.53 8.97 -23.41
C LEU A 407 -3.46 10.15 -23.08
N LEU A 408 -3.03 11.07 -22.24
CA LEU A 408 -3.76 12.32 -21.89
C LEU A 408 -3.46 13.48 -22.82
N GLY A 409 -2.54 13.36 -23.78
CA GLY A 409 -2.07 14.45 -24.62
C GLY A 409 -1.26 15.52 -23.87
N LEU A 410 -0.63 15.14 -22.75
CA LEU A 410 0.21 16.00 -21.93
C LEU A 410 1.68 15.92 -22.37
N PRO A 411 2.52 16.94 -22.05
CA PRO A 411 3.96 16.88 -22.31
C PRO A 411 4.62 15.67 -21.64
N VAL A 412 5.28 14.82 -22.43
CA VAL A 412 5.99 13.65 -21.94
C VAL A 412 7.35 14.03 -21.36
N ASP A 413 7.92 15.12 -21.80
CA ASP A 413 9.26 15.65 -21.48
C ASP A 413 9.26 16.65 -20.31
N GLU A 414 8.13 16.84 -19.62
CA GLU A 414 8.08 17.71 -18.44
C GLU A 414 9.05 17.23 -17.36
N GLN A 415 9.95 18.13 -16.92
CA GLN A 415 10.98 17.83 -15.92
C GLN A 415 10.40 17.47 -14.57
N ILE A 416 11.01 16.49 -13.93
CA ILE A 416 10.72 16.07 -12.57
C ILE A 416 11.85 16.50 -11.62
N ASP A 417 11.54 16.65 -10.32
CA ASP A 417 12.49 17.13 -9.31
C ASP A 417 13.68 16.18 -9.07
N PHE A 418 13.53 14.91 -9.47
CA PHE A 418 14.57 13.87 -9.31
C PHE A 418 15.57 13.81 -10.47
N GLU A 419 15.36 14.62 -11.53
CA GLU A 419 16.26 14.66 -12.67
C GLU A 419 17.46 15.56 -12.40
N ARG A 420 18.65 15.11 -12.78
CA ARG A 420 19.83 15.94 -12.84
C ARG A 420 19.72 16.90 -14.03
N ARG A 421 20.02 18.17 -13.77
CA ARG A 421 20.30 19.17 -14.81
C ARG A 421 21.70 19.00 -15.39
#